data_98f64ce9056b34976480071331d5986d
#
_entry.id   98f64ce9056b34976480071331d5986d
#
_cell.length_a   1.000
_cell.length_b   1.000
_cell.length_c   1.000
_cell.angle_alpha   90.00
_cell.angle_beta   90.00
_cell.angle_gamma   90.00
#
_symmetry.space_group_name_H-M   'P 1'
#
loop_
_entity.id
_entity.type
_entity.pdbx_description
1 polymer ?
#
loop_
_entity_poly.entity_id
_entity_poly.type
_entity_poly.pdbx_seq_one_letter_code
_entity_poly.pdbx_strand_id
1 'polypeptide(L)'
;MSRLLGGTVSHDQVTRWLSNAYLDSEQIWAQARPLIRQVGQQREANEFAVLTVDDSILEKAHTDPSAQPRTHWDHHQGRFVKGLNFGSLLYQAGALALFIAVELIEKTKAAWGTRAQGAKAESKYTKNGYLEGMLRVA
;
A
#
# COMPACT_ATOMS: atom_id res chain seq x y z
N MET A 1 -16.87 -0.89 7.22
CA MET A 1 -16.37 0.37 7.82
C MET A 1 -17.40 1.02 8.75
N SER A 2 -18.66 1.20 8.35
CA SER A 2 -19.71 1.79 9.20
C SER A 2 -19.89 1.08 10.57
N ARG A 3 -19.71 -0.24 10.64
CA ARG A 3 -19.78 -1.01 11.90
C ARG A 3 -18.64 -0.69 12.87
N LEU A 4 -17.44 -0.37 12.37
CA LEU A 4 -16.27 0.00 13.20
C LEU A 4 -16.45 1.38 13.85
N LEU A 5 -17.26 2.25 13.24
CA LEU A 5 -17.55 3.59 13.73
C LEU A 5 -18.89 3.65 14.51
N GLY A 6 -19.36 2.50 15.04
CA GLY A 6 -20.59 2.43 15.83
C GLY A 6 -21.88 2.78 15.06
N GLY A 7 -21.83 2.74 13.73
CA GLY A 7 -22.98 3.09 12.88
C GLY A 7 -23.29 4.59 12.77
N THR A 8 -22.50 5.45 13.43
CA THR A 8 -22.70 6.90 13.43
C THR A 8 -22.34 7.59 12.11
N VAL A 9 -21.51 6.92 11.29
CA VAL A 9 -21.05 7.44 10.00
C VAL A 9 -21.48 6.49 8.88
N SER A 10 -22.22 7.01 7.89
CA SER A 10 -22.68 6.23 6.75
C SER A 10 -21.53 5.97 5.76
N HIS A 11 -21.69 4.93 4.92
CA HIS A 11 -20.76 4.64 3.82
C HIS A 11 -20.60 5.85 2.90
N ASP A 12 -21.68 6.53 2.55
CA ASP A 12 -21.66 7.67 1.64
C ASP A 12 -20.94 8.89 2.24
N GLN A 13 -21.04 9.08 3.55
CA GLN A 13 -20.29 10.13 4.24
C GLN A 13 -18.79 9.86 4.19
N VAL A 14 -18.36 8.60 4.40
CA VAL A 14 -16.95 8.21 4.30
C VAL A 14 -16.46 8.40 2.86
N THR A 15 -17.21 7.93 1.86
CA THR A 15 -16.86 8.05 0.45
C THR A 15 -16.73 9.51 0.03
N ARG A 16 -17.71 10.35 0.44
CA ARG A 16 -17.70 11.78 0.14
C ARG A 16 -16.53 12.50 0.82
N TRP A 17 -16.24 12.15 2.05
CA TRP A 17 -15.08 12.69 2.77
C TRP A 17 -13.77 12.29 2.09
N LEU A 18 -13.57 11.02 1.75
CA LEU A 18 -12.38 10.53 1.03
C LEU A 18 -12.22 11.18 -0.35
N SER A 19 -13.32 11.46 -1.06
CA SER A 19 -13.27 12.12 -2.37
C SER A 19 -12.85 13.60 -2.28
N ASN A 20 -13.10 14.25 -1.16
CA ASN A 20 -12.80 15.65 -0.92
C ASN A 20 -11.51 15.87 -0.10
N ALA A 21 -11.07 14.85 0.64
CA ALA A 21 -9.88 14.93 1.45
C ALA A 21 -8.64 14.64 0.59
N TYR A 22 -7.74 15.60 0.52
CA TYR A 22 -6.41 15.37 -0.03
C TYR A 22 -5.56 14.70 1.05
N LEU A 23 -5.54 13.36 1.04
CA LEU A 23 -4.74 12.56 1.97
C LEU A 23 -3.54 12.01 1.21
N ASP A 24 -2.37 12.51 1.50
CA ASP A 24 -1.11 11.93 1.07
C ASP A 24 -0.51 11.02 2.17
N SER A 25 0.52 10.28 1.79
CA SER A 25 1.20 9.37 2.72
C SER A 25 1.83 10.13 3.89
N GLU A 26 2.30 11.36 3.68
CA GLU A 26 2.94 12.18 4.70
C GLU A 26 1.94 12.63 5.78
N GLN A 27 0.73 13.03 5.36
CA GLN A 27 -0.34 13.41 6.29
C GLN A 27 -0.80 12.23 7.14
N ILE A 28 -0.97 11.05 6.52
CA ILE A 28 -1.33 9.82 7.24
C ILE A 28 -0.23 9.46 8.23
N TRP A 29 1.03 9.57 7.81
CA TRP A 29 2.18 9.28 8.65
C TRP A 29 2.31 10.26 9.82
N ALA A 30 2.04 11.54 9.61
CA ALA A 30 2.02 12.53 10.68
C ALA A 30 1.04 12.19 11.81
N GLN A 31 -0.08 11.53 11.49
CA GLN A 31 -1.04 11.04 12.49
C GLN A 31 -0.59 9.73 13.15
N ALA A 32 0.11 8.87 12.43
CA ALA A 32 0.57 7.58 12.94
C ALA A 32 1.79 7.71 13.88
N ARG A 33 2.73 8.62 13.59
CA ARG A 33 3.95 8.83 14.39
C ARG A 33 3.73 8.98 15.89
N PRO A 34 2.79 9.81 16.39
CA PRO A 34 2.56 9.95 17.82
C PRO A 34 2.12 8.64 18.46
N LEU A 35 1.25 7.87 17.79
CA LEU A 35 0.77 6.57 18.27
C LEU A 35 1.91 5.55 18.38
N ILE A 36 2.77 5.49 17.37
CA ILE A 36 3.93 4.60 17.37
C ILE A 36 4.89 4.95 18.50
N ARG A 37 5.18 6.25 18.70
CA ARG A 37 6.01 6.71 19.80
C ARG A 37 5.42 6.36 21.17
N GLN A 38 4.12 6.59 21.35
CA GLN A 38 3.41 6.26 22.58
C GLN A 38 3.50 4.76 22.90
N VAL A 39 3.26 3.92 21.92
CA VAL A 39 3.35 2.45 22.09
C VAL A 39 4.80 2.03 22.31
N GLY A 40 5.75 2.60 21.56
CA GLY A 40 7.17 2.33 21.75
C GLY A 40 7.68 2.67 23.17
N GLN A 41 7.13 3.72 23.80
CA GLN A 41 7.45 4.09 25.17
C GLN A 41 6.82 3.16 26.23
N GLN A 42 5.69 2.52 25.91
CA GLN A 42 4.99 1.59 26.80
C GLN A 42 5.50 0.15 26.67
N ARG A 43 6.42 -0.10 25.74
CA ARG A 43 6.96 -1.40 25.43
C ARG A 43 7.83 -1.92 26.59
N GLU A 44 7.66 -3.17 26.96
CA GLU A 44 8.56 -3.84 27.90
C GLU A 44 9.96 -4.05 27.28
N ALA A 45 10.99 -4.08 28.11
CA ALA A 45 12.38 -4.17 27.67
C ALA A 45 12.69 -5.39 26.77
N ASN A 46 11.90 -6.45 26.91
CA ASN A 46 12.05 -7.71 26.15
C ASN A 46 11.12 -7.84 24.94
N GLU A 47 10.33 -6.82 24.63
CA GLU A 47 9.37 -6.86 23.54
C GLU A 47 10.02 -6.32 22.25
N PHE A 48 10.00 -7.12 21.19
CA PHE A 48 10.57 -6.73 19.90
C PHE A 48 9.55 -5.96 19.07
N ALA A 49 10.02 -4.92 18.40
CA ALA A 49 9.29 -4.31 17.30
C ALA A 49 9.79 -4.88 15.98
N VAL A 50 8.88 -5.15 15.07
CA VAL A 50 9.16 -5.73 13.76
C VAL A 50 8.61 -4.82 12.67
N LEU A 51 9.40 -4.61 11.63
CA LEU A 51 8.94 -4.01 10.37
C LEU A 51 8.74 -5.14 9.36
N THR A 52 7.51 -5.30 8.91
CA THR A 52 7.15 -6.28 7.87
C THR A 52 6.89 -5.55 6.58
N VAL A 53 7.56 -6.00 5.53
CA VAL A 53 7.34 -5.50 4.16
C VAL A 53 6.62 -6.57 3.37
N ASP A 54 5.57 -6.18 2.68
CA ASP A 54 4.81 -7.08 1.81
C ASP A 54 4.43 -6.39 0.51
N ASP A 55 4.34 -7.14 -0.57
CA ASP A 55 3.78 -6.68 -1.84
C ASP A 55 2.48 -7.43 -2.15
N SER A 56 1.44 -6.67 -2.44
CA SER A 56 0.11 -7.21 -2.67
C SER A 56 -0.49 -6.70 -3.98
N ILE A 57 -1.28 -7.55 -4.63
CA ILE A 57 -1.99 -7.20 -5.86
C ILE A 57 -3.49 -7.12 -5.57
N LEU A 58 -4.05 -5.92 -5.71
CA LEU A 58 -5.49 -5.72 -5.70
C LEU A 58 -6.05 -5.94 -7.10
N GLU A 59 -6.65 -7.10 -7.34
CA GLU A 59 -7.23 -7.44 -8.64
C GLU A 59 -8.38 -6.49 -9.01
N LYS A 60 -8.35 -5.97 -10.24
CA LYS A 60 -9.34 -5.04 -10.84
C LYS A 60 -9.68 -5.51 -12.25
N ALA A 61 -10.28 -6.68 -12.37
CA ALA A 61 -10.55 -7.36 -13.65
C ALA A 61 -11.38 -6.50 -14.62
N HIS A 62 -12.35 -5.75 -14.10
CA HIS A 62 -13.34 -5.01 -14.88
C HIS A 62 -13.04 -3.51 -15.06
N THR A 63 -11.87 -3.06 -14.62
CA THR A 63 -11.48 -1.65 -14.77
C THR A 63 -10.85 -1.44 -16.15
N ASP A 64 -11.21 -0.36 -16.82
CA ASP A 64 -10.57 0.01 -18.09
C ASP A 64 -9.05 0.18 -17.93
N PRO A 65 -8.28 -0.11 -18.99
CA PRO A 65 -6.85 0.10 -18.97
C PRO A 65 -6.53 1.58 -18.75
N SER A 66 -6.06 1.92 -17.57
CA SER A 66 -5.57 3.24 -17.23
C SER A 66 -4.07 3.21 -16.91
N ALA A 67 -3.51 4.34 -16.51
CA ALA A 67 -2.10 4.40 -16.15
C ALA A 67 -1.72 3.47 -14.98
N GLN A 68 -2.67 3.13 -14.12
CA GLN A 68 -2.40 2.41 -12.87
C GLN A 68 -2.79 0.92 -12.85
N PRO A 69 -4.00 0.46 -13.23
CA PRO A 69 -4.27 -0.97 -13.28
C PRO A 69 -3.49 -1.62 -14.43
N ARG A 70 -2.52 -2.44 -14.10
CA ARG A 70 -1.64 -3.14 -15.04
C ARG A 70 -1.72 -4.65 -14.84
N THR A 71 -1.16 -5.39 -15.78
CA THR A 71 -1.02 -6.84 -15.66
C THR A 71 0.22 -7.15 -14.83
N HIS A 72 0.03 -7.92 -13.77
CA HIS A 72 1.07 -8.40 -12.87
C HIS A 72 1.03 -9.91 -12.82
N TRP A 73 2.19 -10.54 -12.57
CA TRP A 73 2.25 -11.95 -12.26
C TRP A 73 1.95 -12.14 -10.78
N ASP A 74 0.89 -12.86 -10.47
CA ASP A 74 0.54 -13.25 -9.11
C ASP A 74 1.19 -14.59 -8.79
N HIS A 75 2.19 -14.57 -7.93
CA HIS A 75 2.94 -15.77 -7.54
C HIS A 75 2.10 -16.73 -6.71
N HIS A 76 1.11 -16.24 -5.97
CA HIS A 76 0.23 -17.06 -5.14
C HIS A 76 -0.76 -17.87 -6.00
N GLN A 77 -1.32 -17.20 -7.02
CA GLN A 77 -2.27 -17.84 -7.93
C GLN A 77 -1.62 -18.48 -9.16
N GLY A 78 -0.31 -18.23 -9.40
CA GLY A 78 0.41 -18.75 -10.56
C GLY A 78 -0.15 -18.26 -11.90
N ARG A 79 -0.75 -17.06 -11.95
CA ARG A 79 -1.36 -16.48 -13.15
C ARG A 79 -1.11 -14.98 -13.29
N PHE A 80 -1.32 -14.48 -14.49
CA PHE A 80 -1.37 -13.04 -14.70
C PHE A 80 -2.72 -12.48 -14.26
N VAL A 81 -2.69 -11.45 -13.44
CA VAL A 81 -3.87 -10.71 -12.97
C VAL A 81 -3.75 -9.23 -13.35
N LYS A 82 -4.88 -8.62 -13.67
CA LYS A 82 -4.97 -7.18 -13.91
C LYS A 82 -5.35 -6.50 -12.61
N GLY A 83 -4.54 -5.54 -12.18
CA GLY A 83 -4.79 -4.89 -10.90
C GLY A 83 -3.79 -3.79 -10.55
N LEU A 84 -3.91 -3.33 -9.32
CA LEU A 84 -2.97 -2.43 -8.67
C LEU A 84 -1.99 -3.26 -7.86
N ASN A 85 -0.69 -3.05 -8.07
CA ASN A 85 0.33 -3.65 -7.24
C ASN A 85 0.90 -2.59 -6.30
N PHE A 86 0.94 -2.86 -5.01
CA PHE A 86 1.44 -1.95 -4.01
C PHE A 86 2.31 -2.67 -2.99
N GLY A 87 3.37 -1.99 -2.56
CA GLY A 87 4.17 -2.37 -1.42
C GLY A 87 3.60 -1.75 -0.15
N SER A 88 3.62 -2.49 0.92
CA SER A 88 3.19 -2.01 2.24
C SER A 88 4.28 -2.24 3.28
N LEU A 89 4.41 -1.30 4.20
CA LEU A 89 5.28 -1.39 5.37
C LEU A 89 4.42 -1.38 6.62
N LEU A 90 4.48 -2.47 7.38
CA LEU A 90 3.74 -2.67 8.61
C LEU A 90 4.70 -2.60 9.80
N TYR A 91 4.41 -1.74 10.77
CA TYR A 91 5.05 -1.75 12.08
C TYR A 91 4.23 -2.59 13.04
N GLN A 92 4.86 -3.53 13.72
CA GLN A 92 4.23 -4.37 14.73
C GLN A 92 5.04 -4.36 16.02
N ALA A 93 4.37 -4.10 17.14
CA ALA A 93 4.95 -4.20 18.48
C ALA A 93 3.87 -4.67 19.44
N GLY A 94 4.07 -5.84 20.06
CA GLY A 94 3.07 -6.49 20.90
C GLY A 94 1.74 -6.67 20.16
N ALA A 95 0.67 -6.15 20.73
CA ALA A 95 -0.68 -6.22 20.14
C ALA A 95 -0.95 -5.11 19.08
N LEU A 96 -0.02 -4.15 18.93
CA LEU A 96 -0.16 -3.09 17.93
C LEU A 96 0.35 -3.54 16.58
N ALA A 97 -0.47 -3.33 15.53
CA ALA A 97 -0.07 -3.46 14.14
C ALA A 97 -0.57 -2.25 13.36
N LEU A 98 0.34 -1.49 12.75
CA LEU A 98 0.05 -0.27 12.00
C LEU A 98 0.70 -0.30 10.64
N PHE A 99 -0.07 -0.01 9.58
CA PHE A 99 0.50 0.34 8.28
C PHE A 99 1.12 1.74 8.38
N ILE A 100 2.42 1.83 8.14
CA ILE A 100 3.17 3.06 8.26
C ILE A 100 3.57 3.66 6.91
N ALA A 101 3.60 2.85 5.86
CA ALA A 101 3.77 3.32 4.50
C ALA A 101 3.08 2.38 3.51
N VAL A 102 2.58 2.94 2.42
CA VAL A 102 2.04 2.21 1.27
C VAL A 102 2.50 2.92 0.01
N GLU A 103 3.13 2.17 -0.89
CA GLU A 103 3.62 2.67 -2.17
C GLU A 103 2.99 1.92 -3.34
N LEU A 104 2.50 2.66 -4.33
CA LEU A 104 1.99 2.07 -5.57
C LEU A 104 3.15 1.72 -6.49
N ILE A 105 3.24 0.45 -6.88
CA ILE A 105 4.29 -0.05 -7.79
C ILE A 105 3.86 0.25 -9.23
N GLU A 106 4.37 1.36 -9.77
CA GLU A 106 4.06 1.79 -11.11
C GLU A 106 4.94 1.07 -12.15
N LYS A 107 4.33 0.63 -13.24
CA LYS A 107 5.02 0.13 -14.42
C LYS A 107 5.07 1.19 -15.51
N THR A 108 6.21 1.34 -16.17
CA THR A 108 6.40 2.33 -17.23
C THR A 108 5.50 2.10 -18.44
N LYS A 109 5.11 3.17 -19.13
CA LYS A 109 4.23 3.12 -20.32
C LYS A 109 4.81 2.35 -21.50
N ALA A 110 6.14 2.28 -21.62
CA ALA A 110 6.83 1.59 -22.72
C ALA A 110 6.41 0.13 -22.90
N ALA A 111 5.92 -0.50 -21.85
CA ALA A 111 5.49 -1.88 -21.86
C ALA A 111 4.08 -2.12 -22.43
N TRP A 112 3.29 -1.09 -22.68
CA TRP A 112 1.93 -1.28 -23.21
C TRP A 112 1.90 -1.52 -24.74
N GLY A 113 2.83 -0.91 -25.48
CA GLY A 113 2.85 -0.97 -26.95
C GLY A 113 3.60 -2.16 -27.55
N THR A 114 4.43 -2.84 -26.80
CA THR A 114 5.42 -3.81 -27.29
C THR A 114 5.10 -5.27 -26.97
N ARG A 115 3.86 -5.59 -26.61
CA ARG A 115 3.44 -6.99 -26.37
C ARG A 115 3.71 -7.91 -27.58
N ALA A 116 3.72 -7.33 -28.78
CA ALA A 116 4.08 -8.03 -30.04
C ALA A 116 5.58 -8.33 -30.17
N GLN A 117 6.45 -7.69 -29.38
CA GLN A 117 7.92 -7.83 -29.47
C GLN A 117 8.56 -8.38 -28.19
N GLY A 118 7.79 -8.93 -27.24
CA GLY A 118 8.35 -9.59 -26.06
C GLY A 118 8.93 -8.65 -24.98
N ALA A 119 8.79 -7.34 -25.12
CA ALA A 119 9.24 -6.40 -24.10
C ALA A 119 8.42 -6.53 -22.81
N LYS A 120 9.10 -6.83 -21.70
CA LYS A 120 8.49 -6.89 -20.36
C LYS A 120 8.27 -5.49 -19.82
N ALA A 121 7.10 -5.27 -19.19
CA ALA A 121 6.85 -4.07 -18.41
C ALA A 121 7.77 -4.05 -17.20
N GLU A 122 8.61 -3.04 -17.09
CA GLU A 122 9.48 -2.85 -15.94
C GLU A 122 8.86 -1.84 -14.97
N SER A 123 9.02 -2.07 -13.68
CA SER A 123 8.64 -1.10 -12.67
C SER A 123 9.62 0.08 -12.70
N LYS A 124 9.14 1.27 -12.33
CA LYS A 124 9.95 2.50 -12.27
C LYS A 124 11.17 2.35 -11.36
N TYR A 125 10.99 1.63 -10.26
CA TYR A 125 12.03 1.30 -9.30
C TYR A 125 12.06 -0.21 -9.06
N THR A 126 13.18 -0.71 -8.56
CA THR A 126 13.26 -2.09 -8.03
C THR A 126 12.42 -2.20 -6.75
N LYS A 127 12.06 -3.42 -6.35
CA LYS A 127 11.38 -3.66 -5.05
C LYS A 127 12.17 -3.07 -3.88
N ASN A 128 13.50 -3.20 -3.91
CA ASN A 128 14.38 -2.61 -2.90
C ASN A 128 14.36 -1.08 -2.91
N GLY A 129 14.24 -0.46 -4.09
CA GLY A 129 14.12 1.00 -4.21
C GLY A 129 12.81 1.53 -3.62
N TYR A 130 11.70 0.82 -3.80
CA TYR A 130 10.42 1.16 -3.14
C TYR A 130 10.51 0.98 -1.62
N LEU A 131 11.14 -0.11 -1.15
CA LEU A 131 11.37 -0.35 0.27
C LEU A 131 12.20 0.77 0.91
N GLU A 132 13.31 1.15 0.26
CA GLU A 132 14.17 2.24 0.73
C GLU A 132 13.37 3.56 0.82
N GLY A 133 12.54 3.86 -0.17
CA GLY A 133 11.64 5.01 -0.15
C GLY A 133 10.68 4.97 1.04
N MET A 134 10.02 3.85 1.28
CA MET A 134 9.11 3.67 2.41
C MET A 134 9.80 3.83 3.76
N LEU A 135 11.01 3.27 3.92
CA LEU A 135 11.78 3.37 5.17
C LEU A 135 12.26 4.81 5.47
N ARG A 136 12.48 5.63 4.45
CA ARG A 136 12.86 7.04 4.65
C ARG A 136 11.72 7.91 5.15
N VAL A 137 10.48 7.54 4.81
CA VAL A 137 9.26 8.25 5.24
C VAL A 137 8.83 7.77 6.64
N ALA A 138 9.11 6.53 6.97
CA ALA A 138 8.84 5.93 8.27
C ALA A 138 9.77 6.46 9.38
#